data_7390c27f500cd08eb3ae707eb4bc313b
#
_entry.id   7390c27f500cd08eb3ae707eb4bc313b
#
_cell.length_a   1.000
_cell.length_b   1.000
_cell.length_c   1.000
_cell.angle_alpha   90.00
_cell.angle_beta   90.00
_cell.angle_gamma   90.00
#
_symmetry.space_group_name_H-M   'P 1'
#
loop_
_entity.id
_entity.type
_entity.pdbx_description
1 polymer ?
#
loop_
_entity_poly.entity_id
_entity_poly.type
_entity_poly.pdbx_seq_one_letter_code
_entity_poly.pdbx_strand_id
1 'polypeptide(L)'
;GSTAGASGIELAYQMAQQAFIPKGINRILLATDGDFNVGISDFDSLKQMAVDKRKTGVSLTTLGFGVDNYNEHLMEQLADAGDGNYAYIDNLREARKVLVDQLGSTLAVVAKNVKLQVEFNPAQVSEYRLLGYENRALKREDFSNDKVDAGEIGAGHTVTALYEIVPKGEKGWLEPLRYGKPASVASGTTGELAMLRVRYQLPEGGSSRLIERPITGDSVGKASDDLRFAAAVAAFSQQLKDGRYTGDFSLKDTEALARGARGDDRFGLRAEFVQLVELAQSLRTTTASNSEPCLLYTSDAADDGESV
;
A
#
# COMPACT_ATOMS: atom_id res chain seq x y z
N GLY A 1 30.43 4.10 -0.69
CA GLY A 1 30.91 3.23 -1.75
C GLY A 1 30.29 3.60 -3.09
N SER A 2 30.77 3.04 -4.19
CA SER A 2 30.17 3.21 -5.50
C SER A 2 29.38 1.94 -5.87
N THR A 3 28.14 2.09 -6.31
CA THR A 3 27.26 0.97 -6.67
C THR A 3 26.88 1.05 -8.15
N ALA A 4 27.45 0.17 -8.97
CA ALA A 4 27.09 0.02 -10.39
C ALA A 4 25.86 -0.89 -10.54
N GLY A 5 24.71 -0.44 -10.01
CA GLY A 5 23.49 -1.24 -9.89
C GLY A 5 22.98 -1.76 -11.22
N ALA A 6 22.93 -0.92 -12.26
CA ALA A 6 22.49 -1.33 -13.59
C ALA A 6 23.33 -2.46 -14.17
N SER A 7 24.66 -2.37 -14.06
CA SER A 7 25.57 -3.43 -14.55
C SER A 7 25.39 -4.74 -13.75
N GLY A 8 25.13 -4.63 -12.44
CA GLY A 8 24.83 -5.77 -11.59
C GLY A 8 23.53 -6.47 -11.99
N ILE A 9 22.48 -5.70 -12.25
CA ILE A 9 21.17 -6.22 -12.72
C ILE A 9 21.35 -6.89 -14.10
N GLU A 10 22.07 -6.25 -15.01
CA GLU A 10 22.30 -6.81 -16.35
C GLU A 10 23.07 -8.13 -16.29
N LEU A 11 24.14 -8.21 -15.48
CA LEU A 11 24.89 -9.44 -15.26
C LEU A 11 24.02 -10.54 -14.65
N ALA A 12 23.19 -10.19 -13.65
CA ALA A 12 22.27 -11.15 -13.04
C ALA A 12 21.28 -11.73 -14.04
N TYR A 13 20.74 -10.91 -14.96
CA TYR A 13 19.89 -11.40 -16.04
C TYR A 13 20.63 -12.30 -17.03
N GLN A 14 21.88 -11.98 -17.37
CA GLN A 14 22.70 -12.84 -18.23
C GLN A 14 22.95 -14.20 -17.59
N MET A 15 23.27 -14.24 -16.31
CA MET A 15 23.47 -15.50 -15.55
C MET A 15 22.17 -16.30 -15.44
N ALA A 16 21.05 -15.64 -15.15
CA ALA A 16 19.76 -16.30 -15.07
C ALA A 16 19.31 -16.88 -16.41
N GLN A 17 19.63 -16.24 -17.52
CA GLN A 17 19.37 -16.77 -18.88
C GLN A 17 20.24 -17.98 -19.19
N GLN A 18 21.51 -18.01 -18.78
CA GLN A 18 22.39 -19.17 -18.97
C GLN A 18 21.89 -20.39 -18.17
N ALA A 19 21.30 -20.15 -17.00
CA ALA A 19 20.73 -21.19 -16.13
C ALA A 19 19.22 -21.39 -16.28
N PHE A 20 18.63 -20.86 -17.37
CA PHE A 20 17.17 -20.82 -17.54
C PHE A 20 16.54 -22.21 -17.53
N ILE A 21 15.52 -22.39 -16.69
CA ILE A 21 14.76 -23.64 -16.56
C ILE A 21 13.43 -23.48 -17.29
N PRO A 22 13.24 -24.13 -18.44
CA PRO A 22 11.95 -24.07 -19.17
C PRO A 22 10.80 -24.57 -18.29
N LYS A 23 9.70 -23.79 -18.21
CA LYS A 23 8.54 -24.04 -17.32
C LYS A 23 8.87 -24.05 -15.82
N GLY A 24 10.08 -23.67 -15.44
CA GLY A 24 10.49 -23.47 -14.06
C GLY A 24 10.31 -22.02 -13.62
N ILE A 25 10.64 -21.77 -12.35
CA ILE A 25 10.69 -20.43 -11.78
C ILE A 25 12.09 -19.85 -12.01
N ASN A 26 12.18 -18.79 -12.82
CA ASN A 26 13.41 -18.07 -13.10
C ASN A 26 13.30 -16.66 -12.53
N ARG A 27 14.01 -16.37 -11.45
CA ARG A 27 13.85 -15.13 -10.70
C ARG A 27 15.18 -14.62 -10.14
N ILE A 28 15.37 -13.32 -10.24
CA ILE A 28 16.46 -12.60 -9.59
C ILE A 28 15.92 -12.00 -8.29
N LEU A 29 16.69 -12.12 -7.21
CA LEU A 29 16.47 -11.41 -5.96
C LEU A 29 17.55 -10.35 -5.82
N LEU A 30 17.20 -9.08 -5.99
CA LEU A 30 18.10 -7.93 -5.87
C LEU A 30 18.01 -7.37 -4.45
N ALA A 31 19.08 -7.54 -3.68
CA ALA A 31 19.21 -7.01 -2.33
C ALA A 31 20.08 -5.74 -2.36
N THR A 32 19.51 -4.58 -2.04
CA THR A 32 20.21 -3.28 -2.12
C THR A 32 19.54 -2.23 -1.23
N ASP A 33 20.25 -1.16 -0.96
CA ASP A 33 19.73 0.07 -0.36
C ASP A 33 19.10 1.04 -1.40
N GLY A 34 19.13 0.68 -2.68
CA GLY A 34 18.57 1.49 -3.76
C GLY A 34 19.45 2.67 -4.19
N ASP A 35 20.63 2.83 -3.62
CA ASP A 35 21.58 3.88 -4.00
C ASP A 35 22.44 3.42 -5.20
N PHE A 36 21.93 3.63 -6.41
CA PHE A 36 22.63 3.35 -7.66
C PHE A 36 23.35 4.61 -8.13
N ASN A 37 24.59 4.78 -7.71
CA ASN A 37 25.36 6.00 -7.91
C ASN A 37 26.45 5.89 -8.99
N VAL A 38 26.54 4.78 -9.73
CA VAL A 38 27.51 4.55 -10.81
C VAL A 38 26.83 3.90 -12.03
N GLY A 39 27.13 4.42 -13.21
CA GLY A 39 26.59 3.93 -14.48
C GLY A 39 25.21 4.48 -14.78
N ILE A 40 24.31 3.65 -15.30
CA ILE A 40 22.90 4.01 -15.51
C ILE A 40 22.25 4.13 -14.13
N SER A 41 22.00 5.34 -13.70
CA SER A 41 21.37 5.67 -12.42
C SER A 41 20.03 6.38 -12.61
N ASP A 42 19.67 6.72 -13.86
CA ASP A 42 18.39 7.33 -14.14
C ASP A 42 17.25 6.29 -14.07
N PHE A 43 16.17 6.69 -13.43
CA PHE A 43 15.04 5.85 -13.11
C PHE A 43 14.39 5.19 -14.34
N ASP A 44 14.17 5.97 -15.39
CA ASP A 44 13.46 5.50 -16.58
C ASP A 44 14.26 4.45 -17.35
N SER A 45 15.57 4.61 -17.44
CA SER A 45 16.45 3.64 -18.09
C SER A 45 16.54 2.32 -17.31
N LEU A 46 16.58 2.35 -15.98
CA LEU A 46 16.56 1.15 -15.14
C LEU A 46 15.23 0.40 -15.26
N LYS A 47 14.13 1.14 -15.22
CA LYS A 47 12.79 0.59 -15.41
C LYS A 47 12.62 -0.02 -16.79
N GLN A 48 13.05 0.67 -17.84
CA GLN A 48 12.98 0.14 -19.21
C GLN A 48 13.81 -1.13 -19.37
N MET A 49 14.99 -1.20 -18.75
CA MET A 49 15.79 -2.42 -18.72
C MET A 49 15.01 -3.59 -18.11
N ALA A 50 14.37 -3.40 -16.95
CA ALA A 50 13.57 -4.43 -16.32
C ALA A 50 12.41 -4.89 -17.23
N VAL A 51 11.67 -3.94 -17.84
CA VAL A 51 10.60 -4.22 -18.82
C VAL A 51 11.10 -5.06 -19.99
N ASP A 52 12.27 -4.78 -20.53
CA ASP A 52 12.79 -5.53 -21.68
C ASP A 52 13.31 -6.91 -21.26
N LYS A 53 13.94 -7.00 -20.11
CA LYS A 53 14.51 -8.26 -19.61
C LYS A 53 13.43 -9.24 -19.13
N ARG A 54 12.32 -8.80 -18.52
CA ARG A 54 11.23 -9.71 -18.10
C ARG A 54 10.62 -10.51 -19.26
N LYS A 55 10.68 -9.98 -20.49
CA LYS A 55 10.22 -10.66 -21.70
C LYS A 55 10.97 -11.98 -21.95
N THR A 56 12.14 -12.16 -21.33
CA THR A 56 12.92 -13.40 -21.40
C THR A 56 12.40 -14.50 -20.48
N GLY A 57 11.39 -14.22 -19.65
CA GLY A 57 10.82 -15.15 -18.67
C GLY A 57 11.55 -15.17 -17.33
N VAL A 58 12.46 -14.21 -17.09
CA VAL A 58 13.14 -14.03 -15.80
C VAL A 58 12.55 -12.83 -15.09
N SER A 59 11.98 -13.01 -13.90
CA SER A 59 11.44 -11.94 -13.07
C SER A 59 12.47 -11.36 -12.10
N LEU A 60 12.22 -10.09 -11.67
CA LEU A 60 13.11 -9.35 -10.77
C LEU A 60 12.34 -8.95 -9.50
N THR A 61 12.69 -9.55 -8.37
CA THR A 61 12.22 -9.13 -7.05
C THR A 61 13.26 -8.26 -6.38
N THR A 62 12.83 -7.18 -5.75
CA THR A 62 13.71 -6.23 -5.05
C THR A 62 13.50 -6.33 -3.54
N LEU A 63 14.60 -6.41 -2.82
CA LEU A 63 14.66 -6.44 -1.36
C LEU A 63 15.44 -5.22 -0.88
N GLY A 64 14.73 -4.31 -0.24
CA GLY A 64 15.30 -3.05 0.24
C GLY A 64 15.87 -3.18 1.64
N PHE A 65 17.04 -2.59 1.85
CA PHE A 65 17.74 -2.52 3.13
C PHE A 65 18.26 -1.10 3.40
N GLY A 66 18.48 -0.74 4.66
CA GLY A 66 19.05 0.55 5.03
C GLY A 66 18.01 1.61 5.35
N VAL A 67 18.46 2.73 5.95
CA VAL A 67 17.58 3.78 6.48
C VAL A 67 17.89 5.19 5.95
N ASP A 68 19.11 5.45 5.45
CA ASP A 68 19.54 6.81 5.15
C ASP A 68 19.20 7.26 3.73
N ASN A 69 19.70 6.59 2.69
CA ASN A 69 19.50 6.96 1.28
C ASN A 69 18.59 5.98 0.53
N TYR A 70 17.69 5.34 1.25
CA TYR A 70 16.83 4.33 0.67
C TYR A 70 15.81 4.94 -0.32
N ASN A 71 15.81 4.44 -1.56
CA ASN A 71 14.89 4.86 -2.61
C ASN A 71 13.77 3.83 -2.82
N GLU A 72 12.75 3.88 -1.96
CA GLU A 72 11.60 2.99 -2.00
C GLU A 72 10.88 3.01 -3.35
N HIS A 73 10.64 4.21 -3.89
CA HIS A 73 9.95 4.38 -5.15
C HIS A 73 10.66 3.67 -6.32
N LEU A 74 11.99 3.78 -6.38
CA LEU A 74 12.79 3.08 -7.39
C LEU A 74 12.67 1.56 -7.23
N MET A 75 12.76 1.06 -6.00
CA MET A 75 12.74 -0.37 -5.71
C MET A 75 11.37 -1.00 -6.03
N GLU A 76 10.28 -0.34 -5.67
CA GLU A 76 8.91 -0.75 -6.00
C GLU A 76 8.69 -0.79 -7.52
N GLN A 77 9.08 0.27 -8.21
CA GLN A 77 8.89 0.38 -9.66
C GLN A 77 9.75 -0.59 -10.46
N LEU A 78 10.97 -0.91 -9.99
CA LEU A 78 11.81 -1.93 -10.61
C LEU A 78 11.21 -3.34 -10.45
N ALA A 79 10.67 -3.65 -9.28
CA ALA A 79 10.01 -4.93 -9.04
C ALA A 79 8.77 -5.08 -9.93
N ASP A 80 7.91 -4.07 -9.97
CA ASP A 80 6.71 -4.05 -10.83
C ASP A 80 7.08 -4.19 -12.31
N ALA A 81 8.09 -3.44 -12.78
CA ALA A 81 8.57 -3.52 -14.16
C ALA A 81 9.19 -4.89 -14.49
N GLY A 82 9.69 -5.59 -13.51
CA GLY A 82 10.36 -6.90 -13.63
C GLY A 82 9.46 -8.11 -13.36
N ASP A 83 8.13 -7.98 -13.30
CA ASP A 83 7.20 -9.06 -12.91
C ASP A 83 7.59 -9.70 -11.57
N GLY A 84 7.99 -8.88 -10.60
CA GLY A 84 8.45 -9.31 -9.29
C GLY A 84 7.70 -8.69 -8.14
N ASN A 85 8.23 -8.89 -6.94
CA ASN A 85 7.70 -8.33 -5.72
C ASN A 85 8.73 -7.41 -5.07
N TYR A 86 8.26 -6.42 -4.34
CA TYR A 86 9.07 -5.55 -3.52
C TYR A 86 8.86 -5.86 -2.03
N ALA A 87 9.92 -5.84 -1.24
CA ALA A 87 9.85 -5.89 0.21
C ALA A 87 10.97 -5.04 0.83
N TYR A 88 10.64 -4.29 1.88
CA TYR A 88 11.60 -3.59 2.70
C TYR A 88 11.92 -4.42 3.95
N ILE A 89 13.19 -4.61 4.23
CA ILE A 89 13.69 -5.43 5.32
C ILE A 89 14.48 -4.54 6.29
N ASP A 90 13.84 -4.16 7.38
CA ASP A 90 14.40 -3.31 8.42
C ASP A 90 15.07 -4.10 9.54
N ASN A 91 14.62 -5.34 9.76
CA ASN A 91 15.12 -6.20 10.83
C ASN A 91 15.06 -7.69 10.48
N LEU A 92 15.61 -8.53 11.37
CA LEU A 92 15.67 -9.98 11.16
C LEU A 92 14.29 -10.66 11.15
N ARG A 93 13.28 -10.12 11.84
CA ARG A 93 11.91 -10.69 11.83
C ARG A 93 11.26 -10.50 10.47
N GLU A 94 11.41 -9.30 9.91
CA GLU A 94 10.93 -8.98 8.56
C GLU A 94 11.67 -9.84 7.52
N ALA A 95 13.01 -9.97 7.64
CA ALA A 95 13.79 -10.87 6.79
C ALA A 95 13.26 -12.32 6.84
N ARG A 96 12.96 -12.84 8.02
CA ARG A 96 12.41 -14.19 8.19
C ARG A 96 11.03 -14.31 7.55
N LYS A 97 10.13 -13.33 7.75
CA LYS A 97 8.81 -13.32 7.11
C LYS A 97 8.95 -13.39 5.59
N VAL A 98 9.74 -12.49 5.00
CA VAL A 98 9.88 -12.36 3.54
C VAL A 98 10.60 -13.56 2.92
N LEU A 99 11.74 -13.99 3.51
CA LEU A 99 12.63 -14.98 2.91
C LEU A 99 12.35 -16.42 3.33
N VAL A 100 11.50 -16.65 4.32
CA VAL A 100 11.12 -17.99 4.76
C VAL A 100 9.63 -18.23 4.59
N ASP A 101 8.80 -17.42 5.26
CA ASP A 101 7.36 -17.69 5.32
C ASP A 101 6.64 -17.28 4.02
N GLN A 102 7.07 -16.19 3.39
CA GLN A 102 6.51 -15.69 2.13
C GLN A 102 7.30 -16.14 0.89
N LEU A 103 8.34 -16.96 1.05
CA LEU A 103 9.18 -17.37 -0.08
C LEU A 103 8.35 -18.07 -1.17
N GLY A 104 7.40 -18.92 -0.77
CA GLY A 104 6.50 -19.60 -1.71
C GLY A 104 5.66 -18.61 -2.53
N SER A 105 5.12 -17.57 -1.89
CA SER A 105 4.33 -16.52 -2.57
C SER A 105 5.19 -15.61 -3.43
N THR A 106 6.42 -15.37 -3.05
CA THR A 106 7.37 -14.58 -3.84
C THR A 106 7.84 -15.33 -5.08
N LEU A 107 8.09 -16.62 -4.98
CA LEU A 107 8.65 -17.41 -6.09
C LEU A 107 7.57 -17.94 -7.05
N ALA A 108 6.44 -18.41 -6.55
CA ALA A 108 5.42 -19.09 -7.36
C ALA A 108 4.22 -18.16 -7.62
N VAL A 109 4.21 -17.48 -8.77
CA VAL A 109 3.08 -16.67 -9.23
C VAL A 109 1.93 -17.59 -9.65
N VAL A 110 0.72 -17.35 -9.15
CA VAL A 110 -0.51 -18.08 -9.50
C VAL A 110 -1.48 -17.28 -10.35
N ALA A 111 -1.36 -15.95 -10.34
CA ALA A 111 -2.13 -15.06 -11.20
C ALA A 111 -1.30 -13.82 -11.56
N LYS A 112 -1.40 -13.41 -12.82
CA LYS A 112 -0.75 -12.21 -13.38
C LYS A 112 -1.78 -11.19 -13.82
N ASN A 113 -1.33 -9.93 -13.95
CA ASN A 113 -2.18 -8.83 -14.41
C ASN A 113 -3.49 -8.73 -13.64
N VAL A 114 -3.39 -8.89 -12.32
CA VAL A 114 -4.57 -8.89 -11.44
C VAL A 114 -5.07 -7.48 -11.24
N LYS A 115 -6.28 -7.23 -11.71
CA LYS A 115 -6.98 -5.94 -11.63
C LYS A 115 -8.24 -6.12 -10.81
N LEU A 116 -8.45 -5.21 -9.89
CA LEU A 116 -9.60 -5.20 -9.00
C LEU A 116 -10.42 -3.94 -9.26
N GLN A 117 -11.72 -4.11 -9.46
CA GLN A 117 -12.68 -3.02 -9.61
C GLN A 117 -13.84 -3.22 -8.64
N VAL A 118 -14.15 -2.18 -7.89
CA VAL A 118 -15.36 -2.12 -7.05
C VAL A 118 -16.25 -1.02 -7.59
N GLU A 119 -17.48 -1.38 -7.96
CA GLU A 119 -18.53 -0.47 -8.39
C GLU A 119 -19.58 -0.39 -7.31
N PHE A 120 -19.70 0.76 -6.64
CA PHE A 120 -20.66 0.95 -5.57
C PHE A 120 -22.05 1.29 -6.13
N ASN A 121 -23.08 0.73 -5.51
CA ASN A 121 -24.46 1.01 -5.86
C ASN A 121 -24.86 2.40 -5.33
N PRO A 122 -25.14 3.38 -6.21
CA PRO A 122 -25.46 4.75 -5.78
C PRO A 122 -26.79 4.88 -5.05
N ALA A 123 -27.64 3.82 -5.04
CA ALA A 123 -28.84 3.77 -4.22
C ALA A 123 -28.56 3.43 -2.76
N GLN A 124 -27.42 2.81 -2.47
CA GLN A 124 -27.02 2.36 -1.14
C GLN A 124 -25.83 3.13 -0.58
N VAL A 125 -24.93 3.61 -1.45
CA VAL A 125 -23.68 4.29 -1.10
C VAL A 125 -23.66 5.67 -1.75
N SER A 126 -23.59 6.73 -0.95
CA SER A 126 -23.54 8.11 -1.43
C SER A 126 -22.12 8.56 -1.78
N GLU A 127 -21.13 8.15 -1.00
CA GLU A 127 -19.73 8.49 -1.19
C GLU A 127 -18.85 7.29 -0.86
N TYR A 128 -17.70 7.20 -1.50
CA TYR A 128 -16.70 6.18 -1.21
C TYR A 128 -15.31 6.67 -1.55
N ARG A 129 -14.31 6.10 -0.89
CA ARG A 129 -12.89 6.33 -1.21
C ARG A 129 -12.07 5.06 -0.96
N LEU A 130 -11.08 4.83 -1.80
CA LEU A 130 -10.06 3.80 -1.60
C LEU A 130 -9.05 4.30 -0.57
N LEU A 131 -8.63 3.43 0.35
CA LEU A 131 -7.59 3.70 1.33
C LEU A 131 -6.28 3.03 0.92
N GLY A 132 -5.27 3.84 0.63
CA GLY A 132 -4.01 3.34 0.07
C GLY A 132 -4.09 3.04 -1.43
N TYR A 133 -3.06 2.41 -1.96
CA TYR A 133 -2.92 2.07 -3.38
C TYR A 133 -2.89 3.28 -4.34
N GLU A 134 -2.56 4.46 -3.87
CA GLU A 134 -2.54 5.69 -4.70
C GLU A 134 -1.63 5.53 -5.93
N ASN A 135 -0.51 4.81 -5.78
CA ASN A 135 0.46 4.57 -6.85
C ASN A 135 0.04 3.45 -7.83
N ARG A 136 -1.01 2.69 -7.49
CA ARG A 136 -1.52 1.55 -8.27
C ARG A 136 -2.94 1.74 -8.77
N ALA A 137 -3.48 2.95 -8.67
CA ALA A 137 -4.81 3.26 -9.16
C ALA A 137 -4.84 3.19 -10.70
N LEU A 138 -5.72 2.33 -11.23
CA LEU A 138 -5.94 2.20 -12.66
C LEU A 138 -7.09 3.10 -13.11
N LYS A 139 -7.01 3.62 -14.34
CA LYS A 139 -8.14 4.26 -14.99
C LYS A 139 -9.22 3.22 -15.29
N ARG A 140 -10.48 3.65 -15.29
CA ARG A 140 -11.61 2.75 -15.52
C ARG A 140 -11.51 1.98 -16.85
N GLU A 141 -11.05 2.65 -17.91
CA GLU A 141 -10.84 2.07 -19.24
C GLU A 141 -9.75 1.00 -19.27
N ASP A 142 -8.78 1.07 -18.35
CA ASP A 142 -7.64 0.13 -18.30
C ASP A 142 -8.00 -1.20 -17.62
N PHE A 143 -9.13 -1.28 -16.92
CA PHE A 143 -9.58 -2.52 -16.30
C PHE A 143 -9.76 -3.66 -17.29
N SER A 144 -10.30 -3.38 -18.47
CA SER A 144 -10.54 -4.37 -19.53
C SER A 144 -9.41 -4.47 -20.56
N ASN A 145 -8.33 -3.71 -20.38
CA ASN A 145 -7.21 -3.67 -21.31
C ASN A 145 -6.09 -4.62 -20.85
N ASP A 146 -5.97 -5.77 -21.52
CA ASP A 146 -4.95 -6.79 -21.20
C ASP A 146 -3.51 -6.36 -21.52
N LYS A 147 -3.32 -5.20 -22.15
CA LYS A 147 -1.99 -4.62 -22.43
C LYS A 147 -1.47 -3.74 -21.27
N VAL A 148 -2.37 -3.32 -20.39
CA VAL A 148 -2.00 -2.55 -19.20
C VAL A 148 -1.56 -3.53 -18.13
N ASP A 149 -0.31 -3.39 -17.74
CA ASP A 149 0.31 -4.18 -16.69
C ASP A 149 -0.33 -3.92 -15.32
N ALA A 150 -0.40 -4.94 -14.49
CA ALA A 150 -0.97 -4.87 -13.14
C ALA A 150 -0.27 -5.91 -12.23
N GLY A 151 -0.61 -5.91 -10.95
CA GLY A 151 0.08 -6.74 -9.97
C GLY A 151 -0.04 -8.25 -10.19
N GLU A 152 0.91 -8.99 -9.64
CA GLU A 152 0.90 -10.44 -9.56
C GLU A 152 0.45 -10.92 -8.18
N ILE A 153 -0.13 -12.11 -8.15
CA ILE A 153 -0.45 -12.82 -6.90
C ILE A 153 0.33 -14.12 -6.85
N GLY A 154 1.10 -14.30 -5.80
CA GLY A 154 1.85 -15.51 -5.50
C GLY A 154 1.04 -16.55 -4.73
N ALA A 155 1.53 -17.78 -4.72
CA ALA A 155 0.90 -18.89 -4.02
C ALA A 155 0.79 -18.63 -2.51
N GLY A 156 -0.42 -18.72 -1.97
CA GLY A 156 -0.71 -18.43 -0.55
C GLY A 156 -0.73 -16.94 -0.19
N HIS A 157 -0.55 -16.03 -1.15
CA HIS A 157 -0.61 -14.60 -0.91
C HIS A 157 -2.05 -14.10 -0.83
N THR A 158 -2.28 -13.12 0.02
CA THR A 158 -3.55 -12.39 0.13
C THR A 158 -3.33 -10.90 -0.08
N VAL A 159 -4.26 -10.26 -0.76
CA VAL A 159 -4.25 -8.80 -1.00
C VAL A 159 -5.54 -8.22 -0.45
N THR A 160 -5.43 -7.13 0.29
CA THR A 160 -6.58 -6.46 0.91
C THR A 160 -6.73 -5.05 0.34
N ALA A 161 -7.88 -4.76 -0.27
CA ALA A 161 -8.27 -3.41 -0.64
C ALA A 161 -9.33 -2.91 0.35
N LEU A 162 -9.07 -1.78 0.99
CA LEU A 162 -9.99 -1.16 1.95
C LEU A 162 -10.67 0.04 1.30
N TYR A 163 -11.98 0.09 1.45
CA TYR A 163 -12.79 1.24 1.06
C TYR A 163 -13.53 1.77 2.27
N GLU A 164 -13.51 3.07 2.42
CA GLU A 164 -14.42 3.77 3.32
C GLU A 164 -15.64 4.23 2.52
N ILE A 165 -16.82 4.00 3.05
CA ILE A 165 -18.08 4.31 2.38
C ILE A 165 -18.98 5.15 3.29
N VAL A 166 -19.80 6.01 2.67
CA VAL A 166 -20.91 6.69 3.33
C VAL A 166 -22.21 6.07 2.84
N PRO A 167 -22.98 5.41 3.70
CA PRO A 167 -24.29 4.88 3.34
C PRO A 167 -25.23 6.00 2.90
N LYS A 168 -26.20 5.65 2.06
CA LYS A 168 -27.22 6.58 1.60
C LYS A 168 -28.07 7.07 2.79
N GLY A 169 -28.17 8.39 2.93
CA GLY A 169 -28.89 9.04 4.02
C GLY A 169 -28.01 9.48 5.20
N GLU A 170 -26.77 9.01 5.27
CA GLU A 170 -25.80 9.47 6.26
C GLU A 170 -25.09 10.75 5.78
N LYS A 171 -24.53 11.51 6.74
CA LYS A 171 -23.76 12.72 6.45
C LYS A 171 -22.40 12.32 5.82
N GLY A 172 -22.16 12.78 4.60
CA GLY A 172 -20.93 12.54 3.87
C GLY A 172 -19.80 13.53 4.16
N TRP A 173 -18.69 13.36 3.43
CA TRP A 173 -17.53 14.27 3.48
C TRP A 173 -17.66 15.46 2.55
N LEU A 174 -18.49 15.32 1.51
CA LEU A 174 -18.64 16.31 0.44
C LEU A 174 -19.92 17.12 0.61
N GLU A 175 -19.87 18.40 0.22
CA GLU A 175 -21.05 19.20 0.08
C GLU A 175 -21.97 18.66 -1.04
N PRO A 176 -23.30 18.65 -0.84
CA PRO A 176 -24.24 18.15 -1.84
C PRO A 176 -24.13 18.93 -3.15
N LEU A 177 -24.06 18.21 -4.27
CA LEU A 177 -24.04 18.85 -5.58
C LEU A 177 -25.41 19.47 -5.90
N ARG A 178 -25.45 20.76 -6.21
CA ARG A 178 -26.68 21.48 -6.58
C ARG A 178 -27.39 20.89 -7.81
N TYR A 179 -26.63 20.38 -8.77
CA TYR A 179 -27.13 19.83 -10.02
C TYR A 179 -26.91 18.31 -10.16
N GLY A 180 -26.52 17.65 -9.07
CA GLY A 180 -26.36 16.20 -9.03
C GLY A 180 -27.72 15.51 -9.26
N LYS A 181 -27.85 14.77 -10.34
CA LYS A 181 -29.02 13.89 -10.52
C LYS A 181 -28.81 12.60 -9.72
N PRO A 182 -29.82 12.10 -9.00
CA PRO A 182 -29.76 10.74 -8.45
C PRO A 182 -29.51 9.77 -9.60
N ALA A 183 -28.48 8.92 -9.48
CA ALA A 183 -28.23 7.89 -10.46
C ALA A 183 -29.44 6.93 -10.50
N SER A 184 -29.91 6.61 -11.71
CA SER A 184 -30.95 5.58 -11.89
C SER A 184 -30.35 4.22 -11.59
N VAL A 185 -30.97 3.47 -10.70
CA VAL A 185 -30.55 2.11 -10.33
C VAL A 185 -31.18 1.13 -11.31
N ALA A 186 -30.39 0.18 -11.81
CA ALA A 186 -30.93 -0.92 -12.61
C ALA A 186 -31.96 -1.72 -11.77
N SER A 187 -33.08 -2.07 -12.38
CA SER A 187 -34.09 -2.91 -11.72
C SER A 187 -33.50 -4.28 -11.41
N GLY A 188 -33.62 -4.72 -10.15
CA GLY A 188 -33.09 -6.02 -9.69
C GLY A 188 -31.87 -5.96 -8.78
N THR A 189 -31.25 -4.78 -8.60
CA THR A 189 -30.07 -4.61 -7.73
C THR A 189 -30.42 -4.05 -6.35
N THR A 190 -31.68 -4.11 -5.95
CA THR A 190 -32.14 -3.72 -4.61
C THR A 190 -31.55 -4.65 -3.56
N GLY A 191 -30.67 -4.12 -2.71
CA GLY A 191 -29.96 -4.89 -1.69
C GLY A 191 -28.47 -5.13 -1.98
N GLU A 192 -28.00 -4.87 -3.19
CA GLU A 192 -26.58 -4.88 -3.49
C GLU A 192 -25.95 -3.56 -3.05
N LEU A 193 -24.83 -3.65 -2.30
CA LEU A 193 -24.00 -2.51 -1.91
C LEU A 193 -22.99 -2.15 -2.99
N ALA A 194 -22.42 -3.18 -3.62
CA ALA A 194 -21.40 -3.02 -4.64
C ALA A 194 -21.29 -4.27 -5.52
N MET A 195 -20.66 -4.11 -6.69
CA MET A 195 -20.20 -5.21 -7.54
C MET A 195 -18.66 -5.24 -7.49
N LEU A 196 -18.11 -6.37 -7.05
CA LEU A 196 -16.68 -6.66 -7.13
C LEU A 196 -16.39 -7.38 -8.44
N ARG A 197 -15.39 -6.88 -9.19
CA ARG A 197 -14.83 -7.53 -10.37
C ARG A 197 -13.35 -7.76 -10.18
N VAL A 198 -12.88 -8.96 -10.45
CA VAL A 198 -11.45 -9.30 -10.44
C VAL A 198 -11.11 -9.87 -11.80
N ARG A 199 -10.20 -9.21 -12.51
CA ARG A 199 -9.67 -9.68 -13.80
C ARG A 199 -8.23 -10.13 -13.58
N TYR A 200 -7.85 -11.27 -14.17
CA TYR A 200 -6.51 -11.82 -14.02
C TYR A 200 -6.16 -12.72 -15.21
N GLN A 201 -4.88 -12.97 -15.40
CA GLN A 201 -4.34 -13.96 -16.34
C GLN A 201 -3.69 -15.12 -15.58
N LEU A 202 -3.69 -16.31 -16.21
CA LEU A 202 -2.90 -17.42 -15.69
C LEU A 202 -1.40 -17.18 -15.91
N PRO A 203 -0.51 -17.79 -15.12
CA PRO A 203 0.95 -17.62 -15.26
C PRO A 203 1.47 -17.95 -16.66
N GLU A 204 0.84 -18.91 -17.34
CA GLU A 204 1.18 -19.32 -18.70
C GLU A 204 0.76 -18.31 -19.78
N GLY A 205 0.06 -17.25 -19.38
CA GLY A 205 -0.48 -16.23 -20.27
C GLY A 205 -1.84 -16.63 -20.86
N GLY A 206 -2.20 -15.99 -21.99
CA GLY A 206 -3.51 -16.16 -22.65
C GLY A 206 -4.46 -15.01 -22.35
N SER A 207 -5.73 -15.18 -22.68
CA SER A 207 -6.77 -14.18 -22.41
C SER A 207 -7.06 -14.06 -20.93
N SER A 208 -7.37 -12.84 -20.47
CA SER A 208 -7.76 -12.62 -19.08
C SER A 208 -9.08 -13.32 -18.75
N ARG A 209 -9.21 -13.70 -17.49
CA ARG A 209 -10.40 -14.26 -16.87
C ARG A 209 -11.05 -13.21 -15.97
N LEU A 210 -12.38 -13.27 -15.83
CA LEU A 210 -13.16 -12.36 -15.01
C LEU A 210 -13.89 -13.16 -13.93
N ILE A 211 -13.79 -12.68 -12.69
CA ILE A 211 -14.62 -13.10 -11.56
C ILE A 211 -15.49 -11.90 -11.20
N GLU A 212 -16.80 -12.10 -11.07
CA GLU A 212 -17.75 -11.10 -10.63
C GLU A 212 -18.47 -11.59 -9.38
N ARG A 213 -18.58 -10.71 -8.39
CA ARG A 213 -19.28 -11.03 -7.14
C ARG A 213 -20.06 -9.82 -6.64
N PRO A 214 -21.39 -9.89 -6.54
CA PRO A 214 -22.17 -8.87 -5.86
C PRO A 214 -21.87 -8.90 -4.35
N ILE A 215 -21.75 -7.72 -3.75
CA ILE A 215 -21.66 -7.52 -2.31
C ILE A 215 -23.03 -7.03 -1.84
N THR A 216 -23.71 -7.85 -1.07
CA THR A 216 -25.07 -7.57 -0.58
C THR A 216 -25.05 -7.09 0.86
N GLY A 217 -26.17 -6.51 1.33
CA GLY A 217 -26.35 -6.12 2.72
C GLY A 217 -26.17 -7.27 3.72
N ASP A 218 -26.46 -8.51 3.32
CA ASP A 218 -26.22 -9.70 4.15
C ASP A 218 -24.73 -9.97 4.41
N SER A 219 -23.85 -9.38 3.61
CA SER A 219 -22.40 -9.42 3.81
C SER A 219 -21.93 -8.47 4.93
N VAL A 220 -22.80 -7.57 5.38
CA VAL A 220 -22.52 -6.63 6.49
C VAL A 220 -22.71 -7.39 7.80
N GLY A 221 -21.61 -7.69 8.44
CA GLY A 221 -21.59 -8.45 9.67
C GLY A 221 -20.55 -7.97 10.66
N LYS A 222 -20.29 -8.78 11.68
CA LYS A 222 -19.21 -8.51 12.62
C LYS A 222 -17.86 -8.61 11.89
N ALA A 223 -17.09 -7.51 11.93
CA ALA A 223 -15.75 -7.46 11.34
C ALA A 223 -14.84 -8.52 11.96
N SER A 224 -14.10 -9.24 11.13
CA SER A 224 -13.06 -10.15 11.58
C SER A 224 -11.89 -9.38 12.21
N ASP A 225 -11.06 -10.06 13.00
CA ASP A 225 -9.88 -9.44 13.58
C ASP A 225 -8.92 -8.93 12.50
N ASP A 226 -8.77 -9.64 11.38
CA ASP A 226 -7.95 -9.20 10.26
C ASP A 226 -8.47 -7.89 9.63
N LEU A 227 -9.79 -7.78 9.42
CA LEU A 227 -10.38 -6.54 8.90
C LEU A 227 -10.24 -5.38 9.90
N ARG A 228 -10.45 -5.64 11.19
CA ARG A 228 -10.29 -4.64 12.24
C ARG A 228 -8.85 -4.16 12.35
N PHE A 229 -7.89 -5.10 12.27
CA PHE A 229 -6.47 -4.75 12.27
C PHE A 229 -6.08 -3.96 11.01
N ALA A 230 -6.50 -4.38 9.82
CA ALA A 230 -6.27 -3.64 8.58
C ALA A 230 -6.88 -2.22 8.63
N ALA A 231 -8.07 -2.07 9.22
CA ALA A 231 -8.68 -0.75 9.45
C ALA A 231 -7.84 0.12 10.40
N ALA A 232 -7.26 -0.46 11.45
CA ALA A 232 -6.37 0.27 12.35
C ALA A 232 -5.09 0.74 11.63
N VAL A 233 -4.50 -0.10 10.77
CA VAL A 233 -3.33 0.28 9.96
C VAL A 233 -3.69 1.42 9.00
N ALA A 234 -4.84 1.34 8.33
CA ALA A 234 -5.31 2.40 7.45
C ALA A 234 -5.58 3.72 8.19
N ALA A 235 -6.21 3.66 9.37
CA ALA A 235 -6.43 4.84 10.22
C ALA A 235 -5.11 5.47 10.65
N PHE A 236 -4.15 4.68 11.09
CA PHE A 236 -2.81 5.17 11.46
C PHE A 236 -2.13 5.88 10.29
N SER A 237 -2.13 5.28 9.10
CA SER A 237 -1.59 5.90 7.89
C SER A 237 -2.24 7.25 7.58
N GLN A 238 -3.57 7.33 7.68
CA GLN A 238 -4.30 8.60 7.48
C GLN A 238 -3.94 9.64 8.54
N GLN A 239 -3.81 9.23 9.80
CA GLN A 239 -3.43 10.13 10.91
C GLN A 239 -1.99 10.63 10.80
N LEU A 240 -1.07 9.86 10.22
CA LEU A 240 0.29 10.29 9.95
C LEU A 240 0.38 11.28 8.77
N LYS A 241 -0.52 11.16 7.79
CA LYS A 241 -0.57 12.08 6.65
C LYS A 241 -1.07 13.46 7.09
N ASP A 242 -2.31 13.62 7.42
CA ASP A 242 -2.90 14.90 7.86
C ASP A 242 -4.17 14.71 8.69
N GLY A 243 -4.68 13.51 8.80
CA GLY A 243 -5.90 13.16 9.50
C GLY A 243 -7.20 13.71 8.90
N ARG A 244 -7.16 14.25 7.68
CA ARG A 244 -8.28 14.98 7.05
C ARG A 244 -9.62 14.25 7.09
N TYR A 245 -9.58 12.92 7.02
CA TYR A 245 -10.79 12.08 6.94
C TYR A 245 -10.99 11.19 8.17
N THR A 246 -10.19 11.35 9.21
CA THR A 246 -10.31 10.52 10.41
C THR A 246 -11.30 11.06 11.43
N GLY A 247 -11.81 12.29 11.22
CA GLY A 247 -12.73 12.92 12.17
C GLY A 247 -12.17 12.91 13.58
N ASP A 248 -12.98 12.48 14.54
CA ASP A 248 -12.59 12.38 15.95
C ASP A 248 -11.85 11.09 16.29
N PHE A 249 -11.61 10.20 15.31
CA PHE A 249 -10.91 8.94 15.53
C PHE A 249 -9.42 9.18 15.80
N SER A 250 -9.04 9.05 17.06
CA SER A 250 -7.72 9.40 17.58
C SER A 250 -6.69 8.27 17.42
N LEU A 251 -5.40 8.59 17.64
CA LEU A 251 -4.35 7.56 17.75
C LEU A 251 -4.63 6.57 18.89
N LYS A 252 -5.28 7.01 19.98
CA LYS A 252 -5.69 6.14 21.08
C LYS A 252 -6.76 5.13 20.64
N ASP A 253 -7.70 5.56 19.80
CA ASP A 253 -8.73 4.67 19.23
C ASP A 253 -8.10 3.68 18.27
N THR A 254 -7.13 4.12 17.45
CA THR A 254 -6.33 3.28 16.57
C THR A 254 -5.57 2.21 17.35
N GLU A 255 -4.91 2.59 18.44
CA GLU A 255 -4.22 1.65 19.34
C GLU A 255 -5.19 0.63 19.92
N ALA A 256 -6.31 1.08 20.48
CA ALA A 256 -7.31 0.19 21.06
C ALA A 256 -7.87 -0.80 20.04
N LEU A 257 -8.17 -0.35 18.81
CA LEU A 257 -8.64 -1.19 17.72
C LEU A 257 -7.60 -2.23 17.32
N ALA A 258 -6.34 -1.82 17.12
CA ALA A 258 -5.24 -2.72 16.74
C ALA A 258 -4.95 -3.75 17.83
N ARG A 259 -4.88 -3.31 19.10
CA ARG A 259 -4.63 -4.17 20.25
C ARG A 259 -5.72 -5.23 20.44
N GLY A 260 -6.99 -4.87 20.22
CA GLY A 260 -8.14 -5.77 20.29
C GLY A 260 -8.28 -6.72 19.08
N ALA A 261 -7.48 -6.54 18.04
CA ALA A 261 -7.54 -7.28 16.78
C ALA A 261 -6.21 -7.98 16.41
N ARG A 262 -5.29 -8.15 17.37
CA ARG A 262 -3.98 -8.79 17.10
C ARG A 262 -4.10 -10.23 16.64
N GLY A 263 -5.09 -10.98 17.14
CA GLY A 263 -5.22 -12.40 16.85
C GLY A 263 -3.97 -13.20 17.22
N ASP A 264 -3.70 -14.24 16.45
CA ASP A 264 -2.49 -15.09 16.59
C ASP A 264 -1.32 -14.43 15.83
N ASP A 265 -0.64 -13.50 16.49
CA ASP A 265 0.47 -12.70 15.98
C ASP A 265 1.79 -13.50 16.01
N ARG A 266 1.88 -14.55 15.19
CA ARG A 266 2.98 -15.52 15.16
C ARG A 266 4.38 -14.88 15.08
N PHE A 267 4.51 -13.75 14.35
CA PHE A 267 5.79 -13.08 14.14
C PHE A 267 5.96 -11.83 15.00
N GLY A 268 4.95 -11.45 15.78
CA GLY A 268 4.97 -10.25 16.61
C GLY A 268 4.83 -8.94 15.83
N LEU A 269 4.50 -8.99 14.53
CA LEU A 269 4.39 -7.80 13.67
C LEU A 269 3.21 -6.90 14.05
N ARG A 270 2.09 -7.51 14.45
CA ARG A 270 0.93 -6.74 14.91
C ARG A 270 1.18 -6.10 16.29
N ALA A 271 1.94 -6.77 17.15
CA ALA A 271 2.39 -6.19 18.41
C ALA A 271 3.35 -5.02 18.19
N GLU A 272 4.27 -5.15 17.24
CA GLU A 272 5.19 -4.08 16.83
C GLU A 272 4.45 -2.86 16.26
N PHE A 273 3.43 -3.08 15.42
CA PHE A 273 2.56 -2.00 14.93
C PHE A 273 1.90 -1.24 16.10
N VAL A 274 1.39 -1.93 17.12
CA VAL A 274 0.82 -1.28 18.32
C VAL A 274 1.85 -0.39 18.98
N GLN A 275 3.11 -0.84 19.12
CA GLN A 275 4.20 -0.03 19.69
C GLN A 275 4.50 1.22 18.84
N LEU A 276 4.43 1.11 17.50
CA LEU A 276 4.58 2.28 16.61
C LEU A 276 3.47 3.31 16.84
N VAL A 277 2.23 2.88 17.04
CA VAL A 277 1.11 3.78 17.36
C VAL A 277 1.32 4.47 18.71
N GLU A 278 1.76 3.74 19.74
CA GLU A 278 2.09 4.29 21.06
C GLU A 278 3.23 5.33 20.99
N LEU A 279 4.26 5.03 20.19
CA LEU A 279 5.36 5.97 19.95
C LEU A 279 4.85 7.26 19.30
N ALA A 280 4.02 7.15 18.27
CA ALA A 280 3.43 8.32 17.61
C ALA A 280 2.57 9.16 18.54
N GLN A 281 1.84 8.53 19.49
CA GLN A 281 1.09 9.25 20.51
C GLN A 281 2.03 10.06 21.44
N SER A 282 3.11 9.43 21.90
CA SER A 282 4.07 10.06 22.81
C SER A 282 4.74 11.28 22.16
N LEU A 283 5.14 11.17 20.90
CA LEU A 283 5.75 12.27 20.14
C LEU A 283 4.80 13.44 19.94
N ARG A 284 3.53 13.20 19.63
CA ARG A 284 2.53 14.28 19.50
C ARG A 284 2.27 14.99 20.82
N THR A 285 2.21 14.28 21.93
CA THR A 285 2.02 14.87 23.26
C THR A 285 3.20 15.76 23.63
N THR A 286 4.43 15.33 23.33
CA THR A 286 5.64 16.11 23.61
C THR A 286 5.69 17.40 22.76
N THR A 287 5.28 17.33 21.50
CA THR A 287 5.24 18.49 20.61
C THR A 287 4.19 19.52 21.08
N ALA A 288 3.03 19.05 21.54
CA ALA A 288 2.00 19.93 22.10
C ALA A 288 2.43 20.63 23.39
N SER A 289 3.17 19.95 24.26
CA SER A 289 3.69 20.54 25.50
C SER A 289 4.82 21.56 25.27
N ASN A 290 5.59 21.40 24.17
CA ASN A 290 6.64 22.35 23.79
C ASN A 290 6.13 23.57 23.01
N SER A 291 4.86 23.57 22.61
CA SER A 291 4.23 24.69 21.89
C SER A 291 3.49 25.68 22.81
N GLU A 292 3.53 25.48 24.14
CA GLU A 292 3.12 26.54 25.06
C GLU A 292 4.11 27.71 24.93
N PRO A 293 3.61 28.94 24.66
CA PRO A 293 4.49 30.08 24.57
C PRO A 293 5.18 30.26 25.92
N CYS A 294 6.49 30.20 25.92
CA CYS A 294 7.29 30.64 27.05
C CYS A 294 6.91 32.11 27.30
N LEU A 295 6.07 32.37 28.28
CA LEU A 295 5.81 33.70 28.78
C LEU A 295 7.13 34.19 29.39
N LEU A 296 7.95 34.85 28.57
CA LEU A 296 9.03 35.68 29.06
C LEU A 296 8.37 36.79 29.87
N TYR A 297 8.48 36.65 31.17
CA TYR A 297 8.21 37.71 32.12
C TYR A 297 9.27 38.77 31.90
N THR A 298 8.98 39.80 31.12
CA THR A 298 9.73 41.05 31.14
C THR A 298 9.25 41.80 32.36
N SER A 299 10.00 41.75 33.44
CA SER A 299 9.85 42.73 34.53
C SER A 299 10.22 44.08 34.00
N ASP A 300 9.24 44.93 33.77
CA ASP A 300 9.43 46.37 33.62
C ASP A 300 10.00 46.87 34.98
N ALA A 301 11.28 47.13 34.97
CA ALA A 301 11.89 47.96 36.01
C ALA A 301 11.41 49.39 35.71
N ALA A 302 10.54 49.88 36.56
CA ALA A 302 10.20 51.30 36.61
C ALA A 302 11.49 52.09 36.86
N ASP A 303 11.81 52.94 35.91
CA ASP A 303 12.85 53.94 36.06
C ASP A 303 12.23 55.20 36.63
N ASP A 304 12.44 55.42 37.94
CA ASP A 304 12.21 56.71 38.60
C ASP A 304 13.39 57.63 38.27
N GLY A 305 13.19 58.52 37.33
CA GLY A 305 14.13 59.58 36.96
C GLY A 305 13.61 60.94 37.34
N GLU A 306 14.01 61.44 38.52
CA GLU A 306 13.84 62.86 38.90
C GLU A 306 14.71 63.80 38.05
N SER A 307 14.04 64.87 37.67
CA SER A 307 14.41 66.32 37.58
C SER A 307 15.89 66.71 37.50
N VAL A 308 16.22 67.60 36.55
CA VAL A 308 16.41 69.06 36.62
C VAL A 308 16.32 69.63 35.20
#